data_29fc90e2ee11cb7b3338e1261c537192
#
_entry.id   29fc90e2ee11cb7b3338e1261c537192
#
_cell.length_a   1.000
_cell.length_b   1.000
_cell.length_c   1.000
_cell.angle_alpha   90.00
_cell.angle_beta   90.00
_cell.angle_gamma   90.00
#
_symmetry.space_group_name_H-M   'P 1'
#
loop_
_entity.id
_entity.type
_entity.pdbx_description
1 polymer ?
#
loop_
_entity_poly.entity_id
_entity_poly.type
_entity_poly.pdbx_seq_one_letter_code
_entity_poly.pdbx_strand_id
1 'polypeptide(L)'
;MQTEVFSELFPLLSTANPQTLEWLLNVAVDHEYPVGRAVLMEDAWGNAVYFVVSGWVKVRRTSGEDSVAIAILGRGDFFGEMAILDESPRSTDVIALSPVKLLSISRERFIQILFKDPQLHHRMLQLMVRRIRQFNQRLQIRSSPPAVKLAHTLVSLGESYGQESEHGKEIFNIPFKDLAEVTEIGVEETTKIMEKLHEKGWITIDNVNNIIYLVNFKQLMNLAGKV
;
A
#
# COMPACT_ATOMS: atom_id res chain seq x y z
N MET A 1 -11.09 7.78 17.69
CA MET A 1 -9.97 6.78 17.80
C MET A 1 -9.06 7.26 18.91
N GLN A 2 -8.57 6.39 19.78
CA GLN A 2 -7.64 6.77 20.85
C GLN A 2 -6.24 7.03 20.25
N THR A 3 -5.48 7.94 20.85
CA THR A 3 -4.13 8.34 20.38
C THR A 3 -3.16 7.17 20.27
N GLU A 4 -3.21 6.21 21.20
CA GLU A 4 -2.38 5.00 21.19
C GLU A 4 -2.65 4.14 19.96
N VAL A 5 -3.93 3.83 19.70
CA VAL A 5 -4.35 3.05 18.51
C VAL A 5 -3.93 3.76 17.22
N PHE A 6 -3.96 5.10 17.21
CA PHE A 6 -3.57 5.89 16.05
C PHE A 6 -2.07 5.82 15.77
N SER A 7 -1.24 5.91 16.81
CA SER A 7 0.22 5.81 16.67
C SER A 7 0.67 4.38 16.33
N GLU A 8 0.00 3.36 16.85
CA GLU A 8 0.28 1.96 16.52
C GLU A 8 -0.11 1.61 15.08
N LEU A 9 -1.25 2.16 14.62
CA LEU A 9 -1.77 1.90 13.28
C LEU A 9 -0.86 2.49 12.19
N PHE A 10 -0.36 3.71 12.39
CA PHE A 10 0.38 4.43 11.36
C PHE A 10 1.87 4.51 11.68
N PRO A 11 2.73 3.75 10.94
CA PRO A 11 4.18 3.78 11.15
C PRO A 11 4.80 5.17 11.07
N LEU A 12 4.19 6.09 10.33
CA LEU A 12 4.60 7.49 10.30
C LEU A 12 4.45 8.17 11.66
N LEU A 13 3.40 7.85 12.39
CA LEU A 13 3.02 8.49 13.63
C LEU A 13 3.60 7.82 14.89
N SER A 14 4.26 6.67 14.72
CA SER A 14 4.78 5.86 15.84
C SER A 14 5.81 6.56 16.73
N THR A 15 6.44 7.63 16.25
CA THR A 15 7.44 8.42 16.97
C THR A 15 6.97 9.85 17.28
N ALA A 16 5.74 10.19 16.87
CA ALA A 16 5.19 11.51 17.13
C ALA A 16 4.93 11.73 18.62
N ASN A 17 5.11 12.95 19.11
CA ASN A 17 4.82 13.25 20.49
C ASN A 17 3.30 13.22 20.77
N PRO A 18 2.86 12.96 22.01
CA PRO A 18 1.44 12.83 22.35
C PRO A 18 0.60 14.06 21.98
N GLN A 19 1.14 15.25 22.12
CA GLN A 19 0.44 16.49 21.76
C GLN A 19 0.21 16.59 20.25
N THR A 20 1.18 16.16 19.44
CA THR A 20 1.05 16.06 17.98
C THR A 20 -0.04 15.07 17.59
N LEU A 21 -0.07 13.89 18.24
CA LEU A 21 -1.08 12.86 17.98
C LEU A 21 -2.50 13.34 18.32
N GLU A 22 -2.68 13.93 19.49
CA GLU A 22 -3.97 14.49 19.92
C GLU A 22 -4.45 15.58 18.95
N TRP A 23 -3.54 16.49 18.59
CA TRP A 23 -3.86 17.55 17.65
C TRP A 23 -4.23 16.99 16.27
N LEU A 24 -3.49 16.00 15.76
CA LEU A 24 -3.79 15.34 14.48
C LEU A 24 -5.18 14.70 14.46
N LEU A 25 -5.55 13.99 15.54
CA LEU A 25 -6.88 13.39 15.66
C LEU A 25 -8.00 14.42 15.65
N ASN A 26 -7.78 15.58 16.28
CA ASN A 26 -8.77 16.66 16.32
C ASN A 26 -8.97 17.37 14.96
N VAL A 27 -7.97 17.32 14.08
CA VAL A 27 -8.02 18.02 12.77
C VAL A 27 -8.20 17.11 11.58
N ALA A 28 -8.09 15.78 11.78
CA ALA A 28 -8.30 14.79 10.74
C ALA A 28 -9.78 14.72 10.35
N VAL A 29 -10.02 14.48 9.07
CA VAL A 29 -11.37 14.34 8.51
C VAL A 29 -11.54 12.91 8.00
N ASP A 30 -12.63 12.26 8.42
CA ASP A 30 -13.00 10.90 7.99
C ASP A 30 -13.58 10.90 6.58
N HIS A 31 -13.22 9.89 5.81
CA HIS A 31 -13.75 9.61 4.48
C HIS A 31 -13.99 8.12 4.30
N GLU A 32 -15.05 7.78 3.58
CA GLU A 32 -15.35 6.42 3.14
C GLU A 32 -15.55 6.40 1.62
N TYR A 33 -14.93 5.41 0.97
CA TYR A 33 -15.06 5.23 -0.47
C TYR A 33 -15.43 3.78 -0.79
N PRO A 34 -16.41 3.55 -1.68
CA PRO A 34 -16.72 2.22 -2.17
C PRO A 34 -15.63 1.73 -3.15
N VAL A 35 -15.65 0.43 -3.42
CA VAL A 35 -14.79 -0.22 -4.42
C VAL A 35 -14.86 0.50 -5.76
N GLY A 36 -13.73 0.67 -6.43
CA GLY A 36 -13.61 1.27 -7.76
C GLY A 36 -13.65 2.80 -7.77
N ARG A 37 -13.93 3.45 -6.63
CA ARG A 37 -13.95 4.91 -6.57
C ARG A 37 -12.54 5.49 -6.54
N ALA A 38 -12.29 6.49 -7.39
CA ALA A 38 -11.07 7.29 -7.32
C ALA A 38 -11.10 8.19 -6.06
N VAL A 39 -10.05 8.09 -5.25
CA VAL A 39 -9.78 8.95 -4.09
C VAL A 39 -8.97 10.16 -4.51
N LEU A 40 -7.95 9.94 -5.34
CA LEU A 40 -7.12 10.97 -5.97
C LEU A 40 -7.12 10.77 -7.47
N MET A 41 -7.01 11.87 -8.20
CA MET A 41 -6.87 11.89 -9.66
C MET A 41 -5.52 12.51 -10.03
N GLU A 42 -4.81 11.88 -10.97
CA GLU A 42 -3.57 12.39 -11.57
C GLU A 42 -3.81 13.81 -12.11
N ASP A 43 -2.78 14.64 -12.07
CA ASP A 43 -2.76 16.05 -12.48
C ASP A 43 -3.68 17.01 -11.71
N ALA A 44 -4.52 16.52 -10.78
CA ALA A 44 -5.28 17.38 -9.89
C ALA A 44 -4.37 18.02 -8.83
N TRP A 45 -4.66 19.26 -8.45
CA TRP A 45 -3.99 19.90 -7.30
C TRP A 45 -4.42 19.25 -5.99
N GLY A 46 -3.43 18.87 -5.18
CA GLY A 46 -3.66 18.20 -3.90
C GLY A 46 -3.64 19.16 -2.73
N ASN A 47 -4.60 19.03 -1.83
CA ASN A 47 -4.73 19.85 -0.63
C ASN A 47 -4.69 19.04 0.68
N ALA A 48 -4.49 17.72 0.62
CA ALA A 48 -4.47 16.86 1.79
C ALA A 48 -3.58 15.62 1.59
N VAL A 49 -3.08 15.07 2.70
CA VAL A 49 -2.48 13.75 2.82
C VAL A 49 -3.52 12.80 3.40
N TYR A 50 -3.60 11.58 2.90
CA TYR A 50 -4.57 10.57 3.31
C TYR A 50 -3.91 9.40 4.00
N PHE A 51 -4.52 8.89 5.06
CA PHE A 51 -4.07 7.76 5.87
C PHE A 51 -5.10 6.63 5.76
N VAL A 52 -4.65 5.42 5.45
CA VAL A 52 -5.53 4.25 5.27
C VAL A 52 -5.83 3.63 6.63
N VAL A 53 -7.05 3.84 7.14
CA VAL A 53 -7.54 3.24 8.39
C VAL A 53 -7.92 1.79 8.18
N SER A 54 -8.61 1.51 7.07
CA SER A 54 -8.98 0.14 6.67
C SER A 54 -9.22 0.07 5.17
N GLY A 55 -9.13 -1.15 4.63
CA GLY A 55 -9.30 -1.41 3.20
C GLY A 55 -7.99 -1.24 2.41
N TRP A 56 -8.11 -1.25 1.09
CA TRP A 56 -7.00 -1.31 0.16
C TRP A 56 -7.18 -0.35 -1.00
N VAL A 57 -6.10 0.29 -1.43
CA VAL A 57 -6.09 1.17 -2.58
C VAL A 57 -4.98 0.78 -3.56
N LYS A 58 -5.22 1.03 -4.83
CA LYS A 58 -4.24 0.91 -5.92
C LYS A 58 -3.77 2.31 -6.32
N VAL A 59 -2.47 2.50 -6.36
CA VAL A 59 -1.82 3.68 -6.92
C VAL A 59 -1.47 3.36 -8.37
N ARG A 60 -1.98 4.14 -9.32
CA ARG A 60 -1.70 3.93 -10.75
C ARG A 60 -1.35 5.25 -11.44
N ARG A 61 -0.63 5.13 -12.53
CA ARG A 61 -0.38 6.20 -13.48
C ARG A 61 -1.01 5.88 -14.81
N THR A 62 -1.66 6.84 -15.42
CA THR A 62 -2.25 6.71 -16.75
C THR A 62 -1.31 7.34 -17.78
N SER A 63 -1.02 6.63 -18.87
CA SER A 63 -0.20 7.13 -19.97
C SER A 63 -0.92 6.82 -21.28
N GLY A 64 -1.70 7.77 -21.78
CA GLY A 64 -2.58 7.56 -22.92
C GLY A 64 -3.68 6.54 -22.61
N GLU A 65 -3.77 5.46 -23.39
CA GLU A 65 -4.74 4.36 -23.17
C GLU A 65 -4.25 3.33 -22.14
N ASP A 66 -2.95 3.32 -21.81
CA ASP A 66 -2.35 2.38 -20.88
C ASP A 66 -2.39 2.89 -19.45
N SER A 67 -2.63 2.00 -18.49
CA SER A 67 -2.49 2.28 -17.07
C SER A 67 -1.49 1.32 -16.44
N VAL A 68 -0.59 1.86 -15.63
CA VAL A 68 0.40 1.07 -14.90
C VAL A 68 0.17 1.23 -13.40
N ALA A 69 -0.06 0.11 -12.71
CA ALA A 69 -0.14 0.12 -11.27
C ALA A 69 1.26 0.25 -10.66
N ILE A 70 1.44 1.28 -9.85
CA ILE A 70 2.70 1.58 -9.18
C ILE A 70 2.79 0.88 -7.83
N ALA A 71 1.71 0.84 -7.06
CA ALA A 71 1.67 0.23 -5.74
C ALA A 71 0.25 -0.21 -5.36
N ILE A 72 0.19 -1.13 -4.40
CA ILE A 72 -1.00 -1.45 -3.62
C ILE A 72 -0.69 -1.06 -2.18
N LEU A 73 -1.55 -0.24 -1.60
CA LEU A 73 -1.41 0.26 -0.24
C LEU A 73 -2.57 -0.23 0.62
N GLY A 74 -2.28 -0.56 1.85
CA GLY A 74 -3.24 -1.10 2.82
C GLY A 74 -3.26 -0.31 4.12
N ARG A 75 -3.91 -0.89 5.12
CA ARG A 75 -4.02 -0.32 6.46
C ARG A 75 -2.65 0.09 7.02
N GLY A 76 -2.55 1.31 7.54
CA GLY A 76 -1.33 1.88 8.12
C GLY A 76 -0.50 2.71 7.14
N ASP A 77 -0.79 2.63 5.83
CA ASP A 77 -0.15 3.49 4.85
C ASP A 77 -0.73 4.90 4.81
N PHE A 78 0.01 5.76 4.13
CA PHE A 78 -0.42 7.10 3.76
C PHE A 78 -0.02 7.40 2.31
N PHE A 79 -0.77 8.30 1.68
CA PHE A 79 -0.55 8.69 0.29
C PHE A 79 -0.98 10.14 0.04
N GLY A 80 -0.54 10.68 -1.11
CA GLY A 80 -0.81 12.07 -1.50
C GLY A 80 0.18 13.06 -0.91
N GLU A 81 1.19 12.59 -0.17
CA GLU A 81 2.26 13.38 0.42
C GLU A 81 3.19 14.01 -0.62
N MET A 82 3.43 13.32 -1.74
CA MET A 82 4.37 13.79 -2.77
C MET A 82 3.96 15.16 -3.30
N ALA A 83 2.73 15.30 -3.74
CA ALA A 83 2.18 16.56 -4.24
C ALA A 83 2.20 17.70 -3.20
N ILE A 84 2.14 17.35 -1.91
CA ILE A 84 2.20 18.31 -0.80
C ILE A 84 3.63 18.77 -0.54
N LEU A 85 4.59 17.84 -0.53
CA LEU A 85 5.99 18.11 -0.19
C LEU A 85 6.75 18.74 -1.36
N ASP A 86 6.41 18.37 -2.60
CA ASP A 86 7.05 18.84 -3.83
C ASP A 86 6.29 20.03 -4.47
N GLU A 87 5.19 20.46 -3.87
CA GLU A 87 4.35 21.57 -4.38
C GLU A 87 3.93 21.39 -5.85
N SER A 88 3.62 20.15 -6.22
CA SER A 88 3.27 19.73 -7.58
C SER A 88 1.84 19.17 -7.66
N PRO A 89 1.24 19.03 -8.85
CA PRO A 89 0.01 18.25 -9.02
C PRO A 89 0.18 16.80 -8.59
N ARG A 90 -0.94 16.08 -8.37
CA ARG A 90 -0.94 14.65 -8.08
C ARG A 90 -0.22 13.87 -9.18
N SER A 91 0.78 13.09 -8.81
CA SER A 91 1.58 12.29 -9.75
C SER A 91 0.87 11.01 -10.22
N THR A 92 -0.25 10.65 -9.60
CA THR A 92 -0.94 9.38 -9.81
C THR A 92 -2.42 9.45 -9.41
N ASP A 93 -3.22 8.55 -9.99
CA ASP A 93 -4.52 8.19 -9.45
C ASP A 93 -4.35 7.30 -8.21
N VAL A 94 -5.30 7.39 -7.27
CA VAL A 94 -5.47 6.42 -6.19
C VAL A 94 -6.91 5.92 -6.20
N ILE A 95 -7.09 4.59 -6.35
CA ILE A 95 -8.39 3.95 -6.54
C ILE A 95 -8.63 2.92 -5.43
N ALA A 96 -9.81 2.91 -4.85
CA ALA A 96 -10.23 1.93 -3.86
C ALA A 96 -10.36 0.51 -4.48
N LEU A 97 -9.62 -0.47 -3.98
CA LEU A 97 -9.72 -1.90 -4.35
C LEU A 97 -10.72 -2.66 -3.49
N SER A 98 -10.99 -2.18 -2.30
CA SER A 98 -12.04 -2.64 -1.38
C SER A 98 -12.80 -1.43 -0.85
N PRO A 99 -13.88 -1.58 -0.06
CA PRO A 99 -14.38 -0.47 0.75
C PRO A 99 -13.24 0.05 1.63
N VAL A 100 -12.96 1.36 1.57
CA VAL A 100 -11.86 1.97 2.32
C VAL A 100 -12.36 3.06 3.25
N LYS A 101 -11.74 3.11 4.45
CA LYS A 101 -11.86 4.22 5.39
C LYS A 101 -10.53 4.94 5.45
N LEU A 102 -10.57 6.24 5.26
CA LEU A 102 -9.40 7.12 5.22
C LEU A 102 -9.56 8.24 6.23
N LEU A 103 -8.44 8.70 6.76
CA LEU A 103 -8.34 10.00 7.41
C LEU A 103 -7.56 10.94 6.51
N SER A 104 -8.01 12.17 6.34
CA SER A 104 -7.24 13.20 5.64
C SER A 104 -6.79 14.31 6.58
N ILE A 105 -5.61 14.84 6.29
CA ILE A 105 -5.03 15.99 6.97
C ILE A 105 -4.69 17.02 5.90
N SER A 106 -5.14 18.28 6.06
CA SER A 106 -4.86 19.31 5.07
C SER A 106 -3.37 19.58 4.92
N ARG A 107 -2.97 20.08 3.73
CA ARG A 107 -1.59 20.46 3.40
C ARG A 107 -0.96 21.32 4.49
N GLU A 108 -1.64 22.39 4.86
CA GLU A 108 -1.10 23.38 5.81
C GLU A 108 -0.84 22.74 7.16
N ARG A 109 -1.78 21.89 7.63
CA ARG A 109 -1.68 21.20 8.91
C ARG A 109 -0.60 20.12 8.88
N PHE A 110 -0.51 19.36 7.79
CA PHE A 110 0.52 18.34 7.63
C PHE A 110 1.93 18.95 7.61
N ILE A 111 2.14 20.01 6.85
CA ILE A 111 3.41 20.75 6.82
C ILE A 111 3.73 21.35 8.19
N GLN A 112 2.74 21.95 8.86
CA GLN A 112 2.91 22.54 10.18
C GLN A 112 3.42 21.52 11.21
N ILE A 113 2.89 20.29 11.23
CA ILE A 113 3.35 19.28 12.18
C ILE A 113 4.74 18.74 11.86
N LEU A 114 5.09 18.60 10.60
CA LEU A 114 6.46 18.20 10.21
C LEU A 114 7.50 19.20 10.70
N PHE A 115 7.19 20.50 10.72
CA PHE A 115 8.08 21.51 11.28
C PHE A 115 8.09 21.56 12.81
N LYS A 116 6.95 21.23 13.46
CA LYS A 116 6.83 21.30 14.92
C LYS A 116 7.33 20.05 15.64
N ASP A 117 7.36 18.89 14.97
CA ASP A 117 7.77 17.63 15.53
C ASP A 117 8.96 17.04 14.76
N PRO A 118 10.21 17.27 15.20
CA PRO A 118 11.40 16.77 14.53
C PRO A 118 11.47 15.24 14.45
N GLN A 119 10.88 14.51 15.41
CA GLN A 119 10.86 13.05 15.39
C GLN A 119 9.93 12.53 14.29
N LEU A 120 8.76 13.15 14.14
CA LEU A 120 7.84 12.86 13.04
C LEU A 120 8.49 13.17 11.69
N HIS A 121 9.16 14.32 11.56
CA HIS A 121 9.90 14.69 10.35
C HIS A 121 10.98 13.65 10.01
N HIS A 122 11.80 13.26 10.98
CA HIS A 122 12.82 12.23 10.79
C HIS A 122 12.19 10.89 10.37
N ARG A 123 11.07 10.52 10.99
CA ARG A 123 10.32 9.31 10.64
C ARG A 123 9.78 9.34 9.22
N MET A 124 9.29 10.49 8.77
CA MET A 124 8.88 10.70 7.37
C MET A 124 10.03 10.43 6.40
N LEU A 125 11.22 10.99 6.65
CA LEU A 125 12.41 10.74 5.82
C LEU A 125 12.77 9.25 5.78
N GLN A 126 12.75 8.55 6.92
CA GLN A 126 13.00 7.10 6.96
C GLN A 126 12.01 6.31 6.09
N LEU A 127 10.73 6.67 6.13
CA LEU A 127 9.70 6.01 5.33
C LEU A 127 9.86 6.31 3.84
N MET A 128 10.24 7.52 3.47
CA MET A 128 10.56 7.87 2.07
C MET A 128 11.76 7.06 1.56
N VAL A 129 12.83 6.92 2.35
CA VAL A 129 13.97 6.06 1.99
C VAL A 129 13.56 4.61 1.83
N ARG A 130 12.68 4.08 2.68
CA ARG A 130 12.13 2.72 2.52
C ARG A 130 11.34 2.57 1.23
N ARG A 131 10.49 3.52 0.87
CA ARG A 131 9.73 3.52 -0.40
C ARG A 131 10.66 3.55 -1.61
N ILE A 132 11.73 4.35 -1.57
CA ILE A 132 12.75 4.38 -2.64
C ILE A 132 13.44 3.01 -2.76
N ARG A 133 13.81 2.36 -1.64
CA ARG A 133 14.41 1.02 -1.67
C ARG A 133 13.46 -0.02 -2.27
N GLN A 134 12.20 -0.02 -1.88
CA GLN A 134 11.18 -0.91 -2.45
C GLN A 134 11.01 -0.70 -3.96
N PHE A 135 10.99 0.56 -4.39
CA PHE A 135 10.95 0.91 -5.81
C PHE A 135 12.18 0.38 -6.57
N ASN A 136 13.39 0.59 -6.03
CA ASN A 136 14.62 0.08 -6.62
C ASN A 136 14.64 -1.45 -6.71
N GLN A 137 14.18 -2.18 -5.68
CA GLN A 137 14.04 -3.63 -5.72
C GLN A 137 13.07 -4.07 -6.82
N ARG A 138 11.95 -3.38 -6.98
CA ARG A 138 10.99 -3.65 -8.05
C ARG A 138 11.60 -3.43 -9.44
N LEU A 139 12.40 -2.38 -9.63
CA LEU A 139 13.13 -2.17 -10.89
C LEU A 139 14.12 -3.30 -11.18
N GLN A 140 14.85 -3.80 -10.16
CA GLN A 140 15.80 -4.91 -10.33
C GLN A 140 15.13 -6.19 -10.82
N ILE A 141 13.92 -6.49 -10.34
CA ILE A 141 13.19 -7.72 -10.73
C ILE A 141 12.35 -7.54 -12.00
N ARG A 142 12.32 -6.35 -12.62
CA ARG A 142 11.45 -6.07 -13.77
C ARG A 142 11.70 -7.04 -14.94
N SER A 143 12.95 -7.43 -15.16
CA SER A 143 13.37 -8.39 -16.18
C SER A 143 13.34 -9.86 -15.72
N SER A 144 12.91 -10.13 -14.47
CA SER A 144 12.82 -11.49 -13.94
C SER A 144 11.62 -12.25 -14.52
N PRO A 145 11.65 -13.60 -14.48
CA PRO A 145 10.52 -14.41 -14.89
C PRO A 145 9.21 -14.02 -14.21
N PRO A 146 8.06 -14.11 -14.87
CA PRO A 146 6.76 -13.73 -14.32
C PRO A 146 6.45 -14.29 -12.94
N ALA A 147 6.76 -15.58 -12.70
CA ALA A 147 6.55 -16.23 -11.41
C ALA A 147 7.39 -15.58 -10.27
N VAL A 148 8.60 -15.12 -10.56
CA VAL A 148 9.47 -14.41 -9.61
C VAL A 148 8.87 -13.05 -9.26
N LYS A 149 8.41 -12.28 -10.25
CA LYS A 149 7.77 -10.99 -10.05
C LYS A 149 6.51 -11.10 -9.19
N LEU A 150 5.66 -12.09 -9.48
CA LEU A 150 4.43 -12.32 -8.73
C LEU A 150 4.73 -12.78 -7.29
N ALA A 151 5.64 -13.73 -7.11
CA ALA A 151 6.06 -14.19 -5.79
C ALA A 151 6.66 -13.04 -4.97
N HIS A 152 7.51 -12.19 -5.56
CA HIS A 152 8.07 -11.01 -4.90
C HIS A 152 6.97 -10.04 -4.44
N THR A 153 5.95 -9.83 -5.26
CA THR A 153 4.83 -8.96 -4.92
C THR A 153 4.01 -9.53 -3.76
N LEU A 154 3.66 -10.83 -3.81
CA LEU A 154 2.94 -11.51 -2.72
C LEU A 154 3.73 -11.49 -1.41
N VAL A 155 5.04 -11.77 -1.47
CA VAL A 155 5.93 -11.70 -0.30
C VAL A 155 5.99 -10.29 0.26
N SER A 156 6.14 -9.27 -0.59
CA SER A 156 6.18 -7.86 -0.14
C SER A 156 4.88 -7.43 0.52
N LEU A 157 3.73 -7.87 0.00
CA LEU A 157 2.42 -7.63 0.62
C LEU A 157 2.30 -8.36 1.96
N GLY A 158 2.76 -9.62 2.03
CA GLY A 158 2.79 -10.39 3.28
C GLY A 158 3.72 -9.79 4.34
N GLU A 159 4.87 -9.22 3.95
CA GLU A 159 5.79 -8.52 4.86
C GLU A 159 5.20 -7.19 5.38
N SER A 160 4.47 -6.46 4.53
CA SER A 160 3.95 -5.13 4.87
C SER A 160 2.63 -5.17 5.62
N TYR A 161 1.74 -6.11 5.29
CA TYR A 161 0.35 -6.12 5.75
C TYR A 161 -0.13 -7.46 6.27
N GLY A 162 0.69 -8.52 6.11
CA GLY A 162 0.29 -9.87 6.48
C GLY A 162 0.03 -10.03 7.97
N GLN A 163 -1.10 -10.63 8.30
CA GLN A 163 -1.44 -11.03 9.66
C GLN A 163 -1.17 -12.53 9.82
N GLU A 164 -0.55 -12.93 10.94
CA GLU A 164 -0.30 -14.33 11.20
C GLU A 164 -1.62 -15.04 11.57
N SER A 165 -1.85 -16.21 10.96
CA SER A 165 -2.99 -17.08 11.26
C SER A 165 -2.60 -18.56 11.31
N GLU A 166 -3.53 -19.43 11.69
CA GLU A 166 -3.33 -20.88 11.68
C GLU A 166 -3.07 -21.44 10.26
N HIS A 167 -3.49 -20.72 9.22
CA HIS A 167 -3.34 -21.13 7.82
C HIS A 167 -2.17 -20.47 7.11
N GLY A 168 -1.35 -19.70 7.82
CA GLY A 168 -0.23 -18.92 7.27
C GLY A 168 -0.48 -17.42 7.35
N LYS A 169 0.25 -16.64 6.56
CA LYS A 169 0.08 -15.19 6.52
C LYS A 169 -1.12 -14.80 5.69
N GLU A 170 -2.06 -14.07 6.29
CA GLU A 170 -3.25 -13.54 5.61
C GLU A 170 -2.98 -12.20 4.95
N ILE A 171 -3.33 -12.07 3.67
CA ILE A 171 -3.40 -10.81 2.96
C ILE A 171 -4.76 -10.68 2.26
N PHE A 172 -5.13 -9.48 1.88
CA PHE A 172 -6.31 -9.24 1.06
C PHE A 172 -6.23 -10.00 -0.27
N ASN A 173 -7.35 -10.57 -0.70
CA ASN A 173 -7.46 -11.22 -2.02
C ASN A 173 -7.53 -10.13 -3.11
N ILE A 174 -6.35 -9.68 -3.54
CA ILE A 174 -6.23 -8.69 -4.59
C ILE A 174 -6.71 -9.31 -5.91
N PRO A 175 -7.61 -8.65 -6.65
CA PRO A 175 -8.06 -9.13 -7.95
C PRO A 175 -6.88 -9.43 -8.89
N PHE A 176 -6.92 -10.55 -9.59
CA PHE A 176 -5.81 -10.97 -10.47
C PHE A 176 -5.47 -9.95 -11.55
N LYS A 177 -6.46 -9.19 -12.01
CA LYS A 177 -6.22 -8.05 -12.89
C LYS A 177 -5.31 -7.00 -12.26
N ASP A 178 -5.51 -6.67 -10.98
CA ASP A 178 -4.71 -5.67 -10.27
C ASP A 178 -3.33 -6.21 -9.91
N LEU A 179 -3.22 -7.52 -9.59
CA LEU A 179 -1.92 -8.19 -9.47
C LEU A 179 -1.14 -8.19 -10.80
N ALA A 180 -1.82 -8.44 -11.91
CA ALA A 180 -1.25 -8.40 -13.24
C ALA A 180 -0.69 -7.02 -13.57
N GLU A 181 -1.46 -5.97 -13.33
CA GLU A 181 -1.03 -4.58 -13.55
C GLU A 181 0.20 -4.23 -12.70
N VAL A 182 0.19 -4.55 -11.39
CA VAL A 182 1.30 -4.18 -10.47
C VAL A 182 2.57 -4.97 -10.73
N THR A 183 2.46 -6.17 -11.30
CA THR A 183 3.61 -7.03 -11.64
C THR A 183 4.08 -6.87 -13.09
N GLU A 184 3.37 -6.11 -13.90
CA GLU A 184 3.61 -5.99 -15.34
C GLU A 184 3.64 -7.38 -16.01
N ILE A 185 2.62 -8.22 -15.74
CA ILE A 185 2.41 -9.55 -16.29
C ILE A 185 1.02 -9.58 -16.93
N GLY A 186 0.82 -10.38 -17.99
CA GLY A 186 -0.51 -10.57 -18.55
C GLY A 186 -1.48 -11.23 -17.56
N VAL A 187 -2.76 -10.87 -17.63
CA VAL A 187 -3.78 -11.40 -16.69
C VAL A 187 -3.88 -12.92 -16.74
N GLU A 188 -3.88 -13.50 -17.97
CA GLU A 188 -3.92 -14.96 -18.15
C GLU A 188 -2.71 -15.67 -17.52
N GLU A 189 -1.53 -15.09 -17.68
CA GLU A 189 -0.30 -15.65 -17.11
C GLU A 189 -0.30 -15.51 -15.59
N THR A 190 -0.76 -14.37 -15.05
CA THR A 190 -0.95 -14.17 -13.62
C THR A 190 -1.88 -15.23 -13.04
N THR A 191 -3.02 -15.49 -13.68
CA THR A 191 -3.98 -16.52 -13.27
C THR A 191 -3.32 -17.91 -13.23
N LYS A 192 -2.64 -18.30 -14.30
CA LYS A 192 -1.93 -19.60 -14.37
C LYS A 192 -0.86 -19.77 -13.28
N ILE A 193 -0.15 -18.68 -12.94
CA ILE A 193 0.85 -18.73 -11.87
C ILE A 193 0.18 -18.86 -10.51
N MET A 194 -0.90 -18.11 -10.24
CA MET A 194 -1.67 -18.20 -8.98
C MET A 194 -2.25 -19.60 -8.80
N GLU A 195 -2.82 -20.21 -9.84
CA GLU A 195 -3.31 -21.59 -9.83
C GLU A 195 -2.19 -22.59 -9.49
N LYS A 196 -1.02 -22.48 -10.12
CA LYS A 196 0.14 -23.34 -9.81
C LYS A 196 0.66 -23.17 -8.39
N LEU A 197 0.64 -21.94 -7.85
CA LEU A 197 1.01 -21.71 -6.45
C LEU A 197 0.00 -22.35 -5.49
N HIS A 198 -1.28 -22.31 -5.85
CA HIS A 198 -2.36 -22.96 -5.09
C HIS A 198 -2.24 -24.50 -5.15
N GLU A 199 -2.05 -25.10 -6.34
CA GLU A 199 -1.83 -26.53 -6.53
C GLU A 199 -0.63 -27.07 -5.74
N LYS A 200 0.44 -26.25 -5.59
CA LYS A 200 1.60 -26.58 -4.77
C LYS A 200 1.35 -26.43 -3.26
N GLY A 201 0.20 -25.93 -2.85
CA GLY A 201 -0.10 -25.63 -1.46
C GLY A 201 0.72 -24.49 -0.88
N TRP A 202 1.25 -23.59 -1.72
CA TRP A 202 2.01 -22.43 -1.24
C TRP A 202 1.11 -21.24 -0.89
N ILE A 203 -0.06 -21.18 -1.54
CA ILE A 203 -1.12 -20.24 -1.23
C ILE A 203 -2.46 -20.96 -1.16
N THR A 204 -3.42 -20.37 -0.45
CA THR A 204 -4.85 -20.73 -0.51
C THR A 204 -5.68 -19.46 -0.67
N ILE A 205 -6.73 -19.52 -1.49
CA ILE A 205 -7.59 -18.37 -1.78
C ILE A 205 -8.96 -18.62 -1.17
N ASP A 206 -9.36 -17.78 -0.25
CA ASP A 206 -10.69 -17.74 0.33
C ASP A 206 -11.49 -16.59 -0.29
N ASN A 207 -12.33 -16.93 -1.26
CA ASN A 207 -13.16 -15.95 -1.95
C ASN A 207 -14.35 -15.46 -1.10
N VAL A 208 -14.72 -16.19 -0.06
CA VAL A 208 -15.83 -15.82 0.83
C VAL A 208 -15.40 -14.68 1.75
N ASN A 209 -14.24 -14.85 2.37
CA ASN A 209 -13.67 -13.86 3.29
C ASN A 209 -12.76 -12.85 2.58
N ASN A 210 -12.52 -13.03 1.28
CA ASN A 210 -11.68 -12.15 0.46
C ASN A 210 -10.22 -12.12 0.92
N ILE A 211 -9.66 -13.31 1.24
CA ILE A 211 -8.32 -13.50 1.80
C ILE A 211 -7.48 -14.40 0.89
N ILE A 212 -6.21 -14.09 0.75
CA ILE A 212 -5.16 -15.01 0.30
C ILE A 212 -4.33 -15.39 1.52
N TYR A 213 -4.24 -16.69 1.80
CA TYR A 213 -3.31 -17.25 2.78
C TYR A 213 -2.00 -17.58 2.08
N LEU A 214 -0.91 -17.00 2.52
CA LEU A 214 0.45 -17.33 2.11
C LEU A 214 0.94 -18.49 3.00
N VAL A 215 0.51 -19.72 2.66
CA VAL A 215 0.67 -20.93 3.48
C VAL A 215 2.14 -21.29 3.64
N ASN A 216 2.89 -21.30 2.55
CA ASN A 216 4.32 -21.59 2.58
C ASN A 216 5.13 -20.34 2.24
N PHE A 217 5.17 -19.40 3.19
CA PHE A 217 5.82 -18.13 3.01
C PHE A 217 7.31 -18.25 2.68
N LYS A 218 7.99 -19.25 3.25
CA LYS A 218 9.41 -19.52 2.98
C LYS A 218 9.66 -19.92 1.52
N GLN A 219 8.81 -20.77 0.94
CA GLN A 219 8.94 -21.14 -0.47
C GLN A 219 8.64 -19.96 -1.42
N LEU A 220 7.69 -19.12 -1.05
CA LEU A 220 7.42 -17.88 -1.78
C LEU A 220 8.63 -16.94 -1.72
N MET A 221 9.28 -16.78 -0.55
CA MET A 221 10.51 -15.99 -0.40
C MET A 221 11.65 -16.55 -1.27
N ASN A 222 11.84 -17.88 -1.27
CA ASN A 222 12.83 -18.52 -2.12
C ASN A 222 12.58 -18.24 -3.61
N LEU A 223 11.33 -18.40 -4.06
CA LEU A 223 10.95 -18.09 -5.44
C LEU A 223 11.14 -16.59 -5.77
N ALA A 224 10.89 -15.72 -4.82
CA ALA A 224 11.07 -14.28 -4.94
C ALA A 224 12.54 -13.82 -4.95
N GLY A 225 13.49 -14.71 -4.66
CA GLY A 225 14.92 -14.38 -4.50
C GLY A 225 15.21 -13.54 -3.24
N LYS A 226 14.40 -13.69 -2.19
CA LYS A 226 14.51 -12.96 -0.91
C LYS A 226 15.04 -13.88 0.22
N VAL A 227 16.01 -14.71 -0.06
CA VAL A 227 16.67 -15.61 0.96
C VAL A 227 17.95 -14.97 1.46
#